data_daf01ce32d7fcc25401083ec83a5b6ba
#
_entry.id   daf01ce32d7fcc25401083ec83a5b6ba
#
_cell.length_a   1.000
_cell.length_b   1.000
_cell.length_c   1.000
_cell.angle_alpha   90.00
_cell.angle_beta   90.00
_cell.angle_gamma   90.00
#
_symmetry.space_group_name_H-M   'P 1'
#
loop_
_entity.id
_entity.type
_entity.pdbx_description
1 polymer ?
#
loop_
_entity_poly.entity_id
_entity_poly.type
_entity_poly.pdbx_seq_one_letter_code
_entity_poly.pdbx_strand_id
1 'polypeptide(L)'
;MKNLLVKPKPITKQNFKKFGDMITTADIKPIEINNGYAKRYDGIANLDTKKDNGESTISIFSALKRSFPMKIDMMEKHPLGSQAFIPMKETTFLAFVAPEGDKPNLDKIESFIIPKVIGVNYNPGIWHFPLISTEDMNFLVVDRLGEGDNLVLHDLNSENITLEFKA
;
A
#
# COMPACT_ATOMS: atom_id res chain seq x y z
N MET A 1 -5.38 -2.06 27.91
CA MET A 1 -5.14 -1.37 26.62
C MET A 1 -3.62 -1.23 26.42
N LYS A 2 -3.11 -1.69 25.33
CA LYS A 2 -1.68 -1.55 24.98
C LYS A 2 -1.51 -0.22 24.23
N ASN A 3 -0.67 0.68 24.74
CA ASN A 3 -0.30 1.88 24.01
C ASN A 3 0.75 1.48 22.97
N LEU A 4 0.41 1.50 21.71
CA LEU A 4 1.32 1.17 20.61
C LEU A 4 1.68 2.43 19.84
N LEU A 5 2.92 2.89 19.97
CA LEU A 5 3.48 3.96 19.17
C LEU A 5 4.25 3.34 18.00
N VAL A 6 3.78 3.59 16.78
CA VAL A 6 4.40 3.09 15.56
C VAL A 6 5.13 4.23 14.85
N LYS A 7 6.39 3.99 14.51
CA LYS A 7 7.21 4.90 13.71
C LYS A 7 7.50 4.25 12.37
N PRO A 8 7.27 4.94 11.25
CA PRO A 8 7.53 4.37 9.94
C PRO A 8 9.04 4.30 9.69
N LYS A 9 9.45 3.25 8.99
CA LYS A 9 10.83 3.04 8.53
C LYS A 9 10.92 3.14 7.01
N PRO A 10 12.08 3.46 6.43
CA PRO A 10 12.24 3.47 4.97
C PRO A 10 11.85 2.12 4.36
N ILE A 11 11.09 2.17 3.28
CA ILE A 11 10.70 0.97 2.52
C ILE A 11 11.89 0.40 1.76
N THR A 12 11.99 -0.92 1.72
CA THR A 12 12.90 -1.67 0.84
C THR A 12 12.15 -2.86 0.24
N LYS A 13 12.61 -3.37 -0.91
CA LYS A 13 12.04 -4.59 -1.50
C LYS A 13 12.02 -5.75 -0.50
N GLN A 14 13.07 -5.89 0.30
CA GLN A 14 13.22 -6.97 1.27
C GLN A 14 12.23 -6.84 2.45
N ASN A 15 12.12 -5.64 3.06
CA ASN A 15 11.28 -5.48 4.26
C ASN A 15 9.79 -5.42 3.94
N PHE A 16 9.41 -5.09 2.69
CA PHE A 16 8.02 -5.03 2.26
C PHE A 16 7.52 -6.33 1.61
N LYS A 17 8.41 -7.25 1.22
CA LYS A 17 8.10 -8.46 0.45
C LYS A 17 6.96 -9.31 1.04
N LYS A 18 6.84 -9.38 2.35
CA LYS A 18 5.78 -10.15 3.04
C LYS A 18 4.38 -9.50 2.93
N PHE A 19 4.33 -8.23 2.54
CA PHE A 19 3.08 -7.49 2.36
C PHE A 19 2.71 -7.28 0.88
N GLY A 20 3.67 -7.45 -0.01
CA GLY A 20 3.47 -7.23 -1.45
C GLY A 20 4.72 -6.75 -2.17
N ASP A 21 4.53 -5.97 -3.21
CA ASP A 21 5.58 -5.48 -4.08
C ASP A 21 5.85 -3.99 -3.86
N MET A 22 7.10 -3.62 -3.94
CA MET A 22 7.53 -2.22 -4.07
C MET A 22 7.60 -1.87 -5.55
N ILE A 23 6.80 -0.92 -6.00
CA ILE A 23 6.74 -0.51 -7.41
C ILE A 23 7.83 0.54 -7.67
N THR A 24 8.94 0.10 -8.23
CA THR A 24 10.11 0.92 -8.51
C THR A 24 10.93 0.32 -9.64
N THR A 25 11.68 1.15 -10.35
CA THR A 25 12.65 0.71 -11.38
C THR A 25 14.02 0.38 -10.79
N ALA A 26 14.23 0.62 -9.49
CA ALA A 26 15.50 0.33 -8.83
C ALA A 26 15.85 -1.17 -8.91
N ASP A 27 17.12 -1.46 -9.21
CA ASP A 27 17.68 -2.82 -9.35
C ASP A 27 17.06 -3.68 -10.46
N ILE A 28 16.36 -3.05 -11.43
CA ILE A 28 15.81 -3.72 -12.59
C ILE A 28 16.57 -3.26 -13.82
N LYS A 29 17.12 -4.23 -14.57
CA LYS A 29 17.78 -3.92 -15.83
C LYS A 29 16.74 -3.54 -16.89
N PRO A 30 16.81 -2.33 -17.46
CA PRO A 30 15.84 -1.93 -18.48
C PRO A 30 16.08 -2.67 -19.80
N ILE A 31 14.99 -2.82 -20.55
CA ILE A 31 14.99 -3.21 -21.94
C ILE A 31 14.81 -1.96 -22.78
N GLU A 32 15.76 -1.68 -23.65
CA GLU A 32 15.64 -0.55 -24.58
C GLU A 32 14.64 -0.90 -25.68
N ILE A 33 13.67 -0.01 -25.91
CA ILE A 33 12.61 -0.18 -26.90
C ILE A 33 12.42 1.11 -27.72
N ASN A 34 11.62 1.06 -28.78
CA ASN A 34 11.30 2.21 -29.64
C ASN A 34 12.57 2.91 -30.17
N ASN A 35 13.53 2.14 -30.70
CA ASN A 35 14.79 2.64 -31.24
C ASN A 35 15.60 3.53 -30.27
N GLY A 36 15.57 3.18 -28.96
CA GLY A 36 16.30 3.90 -27.93
C GLY A 36 15.52 5.05 -27.28
N TYR A 37 14.31 5.36 -27.75
CA TYR A 37 13.51 6.45 -27.20
C TYR A 37 12.73 6.09 -25.91
N ALA A 38 12.74 4.81 -25.52
CA ALA A 38 12.11 4.37 -24.27
C ALA A 38 12.89 3.21 -23.62
N LYS A 39 12.74 3.11 -22.31
CA LYS A 39 13.24 1.99 -21.50
C LYS A 39 12.07 1.31 -20.81
N ARG A 40 11.97 -0.01 -20.96
CA ARG A 40 10.94 -0.83 -20.33
C ARG A 40 11.53 -1.58 -19.15
N TYR A 41 10.84 -1.57 -18.03
CA TYR A 41 11.18 -2.29 -16.80
C TYR A 41 10.07 -3.29 -16.51
N ASP A 42 10.36 -4.58 -16.71
CA ASP A 42 9.37 -5.65 -16.57
C ASP A 42 9.39 -6.29 -15.18
N GLY A 43 8.27 -6.94 -14.82
CA GLY A 43 8.17 -7.77 -13.61
C GLY A 43 8.24 -6.98 -12.30
N ILE A 44 7.78 -5.73 -12.30
CA ILE A 44 7.84 -4.85 -11.13
C ILE A 44 6.89 -5.31 -10.02
N ALA A 45 5.66 -5.66 -10.37
CA ALA A 45 4.63 -6.06 -9.42
C ALA A 45 3.71 -7.12 -10.04
N ASN A 46 3.14 -7.97 -9.21
CA ASN A 46 2.17 -8.97 -9.61
C ASN A 46 0.77 -8.56 -9.19
N LEU A 47 -0.09 -8.25 -10.16
CA LEU A 47 -1.50 -7.96 -9.92
C LEU A 47 -2.28 -9.26 -9.79
N ASP A 48 -2.76 -9.54 -8.60
CA ASP A 48 -3.63 -10.68 -8.31
C ASP A 48 -5.09 -10.21 -8.18
N THR A 49 -5.84 -10.25 -9.29
CA THR A 49 -7.22 -9.72 -9.36
C THR A 49 -8.22 -10.72 -9.95
N LYS A 50 -7.77 -11.92 -10.32
CA LYS A 50 -8.58 -12.89 -11.09
C LYS A 50 -9.46 -13.79 -10.23
N LYS A 51 -9.29 -13.82 -8.92
CA LYS A 51 -10.07 -14.66 -8.03
C LYS A 51 -11.56 -14.37 -8.19
N ASP A 52 -12.38 -15.43 -8.20
CA ASP A 52 -13.85 -15.38 -8.35
C ASP A 52 -14.28 -14.51 -9.55
N ASN A 53 -13.67 -14.75 -10.71
CA ASN A 53 -13.92 -14.03 -11.98
C ASN A 53 -13.72 -12.51 -11.91
N GLY A 54 -12.84 -12.05 -11.03
CA GLY A 54 -12.48 -10.64 -10.95
C GLY A 54 -11.64 -10.16 -12.14
N GLU A 55 -11.62 -8.86 -12.34
CA GLU A 55 -10.85 -8.17 -13.37
C GLU A 55 -10.02 -7.05 -12.74
N SER A 56 -8.91 -6.69 -13.39
CA SER A 56 -8.16 -5.51 -12.99
C SER A 56 -8.87 -4.25 -13.45
N THR A 57 -8.91 -3.24 -12.60
CA THR A 57 -9.44 -1.92 -12.93
C THR A 57 -8.47 -0.83 -12.49
N ILE A 58 -8.58 0.33 -13.11
CA ILE A 58 -7.81 1.53 -12.77
C ILE A 58 -8.76 2.56 -12.18
N SER A 59 -8.35 3.13 -11.04
CA SER A 59 -9.05 4.23 -10.39
C SER A 59 -8.07 5.36 -10.06
N ILE A 60 -8.59 6.55 -9.82
CA ILE A 60 -7.84 7.68 -9.27
C ILE A 60 -8.38 7.96 -7.87
N PHE A 61 -7.49 7.92 -6.88
CA PHE A 61 -7.80 8.35 -5.51
C PHE A 61 -7.22 9.74 -5.30
N SER A 62 -8.09 10.73 -5.11
CA SER A 62 -7.69 12.07 -4.68
C SER A 62 -7.55 12.07 -3.17
N ALA A 63 -6.31 12.00 -2.70
CA ALA A 63 -6.00 11.92 -1.28
C ALA A 63 -5.78 13.32 -0.69
N LEU A 64 -6.29 13.53 0.50
CA LEU A 64 -6.00 14.70 1.31
C LEU A 64 -4.85 14.42 2.29
N LYS A 65 -4.08 15.45 2.57
CA LYS A 65 -3.00 15.42 3.54
C LYS A 65 -3.50 14.96 4.91
N ARG A 66 -2.78 14.02 5.53
CA ARG A 66 -2.97 13.63 6.94
C ARG A 66 -2.09 14.45 7.87
N SER A 67 -2.59 14.67 9.08
CA SER A 67 -1.83 15.29 10.17
C SER A 67 -1.25 14.23 11.11
N PHE A 68 -0.06 14.49 11.65
CA PHE A 68 0.63 13.58 12.56
C PHE A 68 0.95 14.26 13.90
N PRO A 69 1.02 13.50 15.02
CA PRO A 69 0.71 12.07 15.12
C PRO A 69 -0.77 11.79 14.82
N MET A 70 -1.06 10.65 14.21
CA MET A 70 -2.43 10.26 13.92
C MET A 70 -2.83 8.97 14.65
N LYS A 71 -4.09 8.91 15.10
CA LYS A 71 -4.67 7.69 15.63
C LYS A 71 -4.95 6.71 14.50
N ILE A 72 -4.64 5.44 14.72
CA ILE A 72 -5.06 4.32 13.88
C ILE A 72 -6.26 3.67 14.55
N ASP A 73 -7.42 3.89 13.99
CA ASP A 73 -8.71 3.48 14.54
C ASP A 73 -9.35 2.30 13.82
N MET A 74 -8.79 1.89 12.69
CA MET A 74 -9.25 0.76 11.92
C MET A 74 -8.15 0.19 11.00
N MET A 75 -8.35 -0.98 10.48
CA MET A 75 -7.62 -1.52 9.33
C MET A 75 -8.59 -2.21 8.38
N GLU A 76 -8.23 -2.26 7.12
CA GLU A 76 -8.98 -2.96 6.07
C GLU A 76 -8.12 -3.99 5.37
N LYS A 77 -8.76 -4.98 4.74
CA LYS A 77 -8.12 -5.90 3.80
C LYS A 77 -9.02 -6.21 2.63
N HIS A 78 -8.41 -6.58 1.51
CA HIS A 78 -9.09 -7.03 0.30
C HIS A 78 -8.75 -8.51 0.04
N PRO A 79 -9.60 -9.47 0.45
CA PRO A 79 -9.26 -10.89 0.38
C PRO A 79 -9.29 -11.47 -1.04
N LEU A 80 -9.94 -10.80 -1.98
CA LEU A 80 -10.12 -11.30 -3.34
C LEU A 80 -9.17 -10.64 -4.37
N GLY A 81 -8.39 -9.65 -3.97
CA GLY A 81 -7.51 -8.98 -4.92
C GLY A 81 -6.39 -8.19 -4.27
N SER A 82 -5.31 -8.01 -5.03
CA SER A 82 -4.25 -7.07 -4.71
C SER A 82 -4.71 -5.63 -4.94
N GLN A 83 -4.02 -4.67 -4.31
CA GLN A 83 -4.29 -3.25 -4.50
C GLN A 83 -2.98 -2.48 -4.61
N ALA A 84 -2.76 -1.87 -5.79
CA ALA A 84 -1.57 -1.09 -6.07
C ALA A 84 -1.86 0.41 -5.99
N PHE A 85 -0.97 1.15 -5.32
CA PHE A 85 -0.99 2.60 -5.22
C PHE A 85 0.26 3.17 -5.86
N ILE A 86 0.09 4.00 -6.88
CA ILE A 86 1.17 4.67 -7.60
C ILE A 86 0.97 6.18 -7.50
N PRO A 87 1.89 6.93 -6.88
CA PRO A 87 1.76 8.38 -6.80
C PRO A 87 1.90 9.00 -8.20
N MET A 88 1.03 9.94 -8.54
CA MET A 88 1.04 10.61 -9.84
C MET A 88 2.03 11.79 -9.94
N LYS A 89 2.71 12.09 -8.86
CA LYS A 89 3.83 13.05 -8.79
C LYS A 89 4.84 12.58 -7.75
N GLU A 90 6.00 13.19 -7.73
CA GLU A 90 6.97 12.96 -6.66
C GLU A 90 6.41 13.40 -5.30
N THR A 91 6.41 12.49 -4.34
CA THR A 91 5.87 12.71 -3.01
C THR A 91 6.45 11.74 -2.00
N THR A 92 6.06 11.89 -0.74
CA THR A 92 6.20 10.88 0.31
C THR A 92 4.82 10.50 0.81
N PHE A 93 4.52 9.21 0.88
CA PHE A 93 3.33 8.71 1.55
C PHE A 93 3.70 7.54 2.48
N LEU A 94 2.77 7.11 3.31
CA LEU A 94 3.04 6.09 4.32
C LEU A 94 2.16 4.86 4.08
N ALA A 95 2.72 3.68 4.32
CA ALA A 95 1.97 2.45 4.48
C ALA A 95 1.96 2.05 5.96
N PHE A 96 0.80 1.60 6.45
CA PHE A 96 0.62 1.03 7.76
C PHE A 96 -0.04 -0.32 7.60
N VAL A 97 0.66 -1.40 7.92
CA VAL A 97 0.31 -2.76 7.49
C VAL A 97 0.47 -3.79 8.61
N ALA A 98 -0.30 -4.86 8.50
CA ALA A 98 -0.10 -6.08 9.26
C ALA A 98 -0.24 -7.31 8.33
N PRO A 99 0.38 -8.46 8.66
CA PRO A 99 0.23 -9.68 7.87
C PRO A 99 -1.23 -10.11 7.74
N GLU A 100 -1.52 -10.96 6.74
CA GLU A 100 -2.82 -11.61 6.59
C GLU A 100 -3.21 -12.40 7.84
N GLY A 101 -4.50 -12.61 8.02
CA GLY A 101 -5.10 -13.32 9.14
C GLY A 101 -6.56 -12.92 9.31
N ASP A 102 -7.28 -13.58 10.21
CA ASP A 102 -8.69 -13.28 10.49
C ASP A 102 -8.85 -11.84 11.03
N LYS A 103 -7.90 -11.40 11.82
CA LYS A 103 -7.78 -10.04 12.36
C LYS A 103 -6.34 -9.54 12.30
N PRO A 104 -6.11 -8.21 12.33
CA PRO A 104 -4.75 -7.65 12.37
C PRO A 104 -4.01 -8.13 13.62
N ASN A 105 -2.80 -8.65 13.44
CA ASN A 105 -1.92 -8.97 14.55
C ASN A 105 -1.15 -7.70 14.99
N LEU A 106 -1.54 -7.13 16.11
CA LEU A 106 -1.00 -5.86 16.61
C LEU A 106 0.50 -5.91 16.93
N ASP A 107 1.04 -7.09 17.25
CA ASP A 107 2.49 -7.26 17.52
C ASP A 107 3.32 -7.36 16.23
N LYS A 108 2.66 -7.49 15.08
CA LYS A 108 3.29 -7.58 13.75
C LYS A 108 2.98 -6.41 12.84
N ILE A 109 2.44 -5.33 13.41
CA ILE A 109 2.21 -4.09 12.67
C ILE A 109 3.56 -3.48 12.29
N GLU A 110 3.64 -3.04 11.04
CA GLU A 110 4.77 -2.25 10.53
C GLU A 110 4.27 -1.03 9.77
N SER A 111 5.09 0.01 9.73
CA SER A 111 4.81 1.18 8.91
C SER A 111 6.04 1.57 8.08
N PHE A 112 5.80 2.06 6.87
CA PHE A 112 6.84 2.37 5.90
C PHE A 112 6.72 3.78 5.35
N ILE A 113 7.87 4.41 5.15
CA ILE A 113 8.01 5.66 4.39
C ILE A 113 8.26 5.28 2.93
N ILE A 114 7.40 5.75 2.04
CA ILE A 114 7.47 5.48 0.61
C ILE A 114 7.75 6.81 -0.10
N PRO A 115 9.02 7.06 -0.49
CA PRO A 115 9.42 8.35 -1.03
C PRO A 115 9.31 8.41 -2.56
N LYS A 116 9.38 9.63 -3.10
CA LYS A 116 9.51 9.93 -4.53
C LYS A 116 8.30 9.42 -5.33
N VAL A 117 8.59 8.73 -6.44
CA VAL A 117 7.59 8.12 -7.34
C VAL A 117 7.46 6.60 -7.13
N ILE A 118 7.87 6.13 -5.96
CA ILE A 118 7.74 4.71 -5.60
C ILE A 118 6.30 4.42 -5.24
N GLY A 119 5.74 3.35 -5.78
CA GLY A 119 4.45 2.82 -5.42
C GLY A 119 4.56 1.53 -4.60
N VAL A 120 3.43 1.03 -4.14
CA VAL A 120 3.31 -0.27 -3.47
C VAL A 120 2.11 -1.04 -4.03
N ASN A 121 2.20 -2.35 -4.01
CA ASN A 121 1.10 -3.26 -4.33
C ASN A 121 0.89 -4.21 -3.15
N TYR A 122 -0.20 -4.05 -2.42
CA TYR A 122 -0.55 -4.97 -1.34
C TYR A 122 -1.06 -6.29 -1.91
N ASN A 123 -0.53 -7.40 -1.40
CA ASN A 123 -1.06 -8.72 -1.71
C ASN A 123 -2.49 -8.88 -1.18
N PRO A 124 -3.32 -9.76 -1.79
CA PRO A 124 -4.64 -10.08 -1.24
C PRO A 124 -4.57 -10.45 0.23
N GLY A 125 -5.54 -10.00 1.03
CA GLY A 125 -5.65 -10.34 2.44
C GLY A 125 -4.71 -9.59 3.41
N ILE A 126 -3.81 -8.76 2.91
CA ILE A 126 -2.94 -7.95 3.77
C ILE A 126 -3.76 -6.85 4.45
N TRP A 127 -3.69 -6.82 5.78
CA TRP A 127 -4.27 -5.74 6.56
C TRP A 127 -3.50 -4.45 6.36
N HIS A 128 -4.21 -3.36 6.07
CA HIS A 128 -3.60 -2.04 5.93
C HIS A 128 -4.56 -0.94 6.40
N PHE A 129 -4.02 0.17 6.85
CA PHE A 129 -4.79 1.40 7.03
C PHE A 129 -4.99 2.04 5.65
N PRO A 130 -6.17 2.63 5.36
CA PRO A 130 -6.40 3.35 4.11
C PRO A 130 -5.29 4.35 3.79
N LEU A 131 -5.15 4.69 2.51
CA LEU A 131 -4.08 5.54 1.99
C LEU A 131 -3.73 6.74 2.90
N ILE A 132 -2.46 6.83 3.29
CA ILE A 132 -1.92 7.89 4.16
C ILE A 132 -1.02 8.80 3.33
N SER A 133 -1.57 9.90 2.84
CA SER A 133 -0.81 10.90 2.09
C SER A 133 -0.27 12.02 3.00
N THR A 134 0.93 12.50 2.71
CA THR A 134 1.55 13.62 3.43
C THR A 134 1.26 14.97 2.79
N GLU A 135 0.59 14.99 1.65
CA GLU A 135 0.13 16.17 0.92
C GLU A 135 -1.15 15.85 0.13
N ASP A 136 -1.86 16.89 -0.32
CA ASP A 136 -3.02 16.72 -1.21
C ASP A 136 -2.53 16.32 -2.60
N MET A 137 -2.94 15.14 -3.08
CA MET A 137 -2.52 14.64 -4.38
C MET A 137 -3.34 13.45 -4.87
N ASN A 138 -3.15 13.12 -6.14
CA ASN A 138 -3.78 11.97 -6.76
C ASN A 138 -2.84 10.75 -6.79
N PHE A 139 -3.43 9.58 -6.60
CA PHE A 139 -2.80 8.28 -6.80
C PHE A 139 -3.53 7.50 -7.90
N LEU A 140 -2.76 6.91 -8.80
CA LEU A 140 -3.28 5.85 -9.66
C LEU A 140 -3.41 4.59 -8.81
N VAL A 141 -4.60 3.99 -8.82
CA VAL A 141 -4.88 2.76 -8.06
C VAL A 141 -5.25 1.67 -9.04
N VAL A 142 -4.62 0.51 -8.92
CA VAL A 142 -4.96 -0.68 -9.69
C VAL A 142 -5.39 -1.75 -8.72
N ASP A 143 -6.64 -2.16 -8.82
CA ASP A 143 -7.22 -3.17 -7.93
C ASP A 143 -8.24 -4.06 -8.65
N ARG A 144 -8.99 -4.85 -7.89
CA ARG A 144 -9.94 -5.80 -8.42
C ARG A 144 -11.33 -5.20 -8.53
N LEU A 145 -11.94 -5.36 -9.70
CA LEU A 145 -13.37 -5.17 -9.95
C LEU A 145 -14.02 -6.54 -10.12
N GLY A 146 -15.18 -6.77 -9.50
CA GLY A 146 -15.92 -8.02 -9.62
C GLY A 146 -16.84 -8.27 -8.44
N GLU A 147 -17.61 -9.34 -8.51
CA GLU A 147 -18.51 -9.78 -7.45
C GLU A 147 -17.73 -10.34 -6.26
N GLY A 148 -18.44 -10.52 -5.12
CA GLY A 148 -17.90 -11.05 -3.87
C GLY A 148 -17.45 -9.97 -2.89
N ASP A 149 -17.30 -10.39 -1.64
CA ASP A 149 -16.91 -9.50 -0.54
C ASP A 149 -15.39 -9.27 -0.54
N ASN A 150 -14.98 -8.16 -1.14
CA ASN A 150 -13.56 -7.78 -1.25
C ASN A 150 -13.16 -6.63 -0.32
N LEU A 151 -13.94 -6.36 0.69
CA LEU A 151 -13.60 -5.38 1.73
C LEU A 151 -13.99 -5.94 3.10
N VAL A 152 -12.99 -6.13 3.94
CA VAL A 152 -13.16 -6.51 5.34
C VAL A 152 -12.57 -5.41 6.22
N LEU A 153 -13.36 -4.87 7.13
CA LEU A 153 -12.94 -3.84 8.07
C LEU A 153 -12.73 -4.45 9.46
N HIS A 154 -11.73 -3.95 10.17
CA HIS A 154 -11.49 -4.29 11.57
C HIS A 154 -11.36 -3.02 12.40
N ASP A 155 -12.26 -2.87 13.37
CA ASP A 155 -12.28 -1.71 14.28
C ASP A 155 -11.16 -1.83 15.32
N LEU A 156 -10.37 -0.76 15.46
CA LEU A 156 -9.29 -0.62 16.42
C LEU A 156 -9.50 0.57 17.38
N ASN A 157 -10.73 1.11 17.45
CA ASN A 157 -11.03 2.25 18.32
C ASN A 157 -10.76 2.00 19.82
N SER A 158 -10.90 0.74 20.26
CA SER A 158 -10.59 0.33 21.63
C SER A 158 -9.09 0.21 21.89
N GLU A 159 -8.27 0.15 20.83
CA GLU A 159 -6.83 0.09 20.91
C GLU A 159 -6.24 1.51 20.89
N ASN A 160 -5.16 1.71 21.61
CA ASN A 160 -4.47 3.00 21.61
C ASN A 160 -3.24 2.94 20.71
N ILE A 161 -3.49 2.98 19.39
CA ILE A 161 -2.45 2.90 18.36
C ILE A 161 -2.25 4.29 17.75
N THR A 162 -1.01 4.75 17.76
CA THR A 162 -0.62 6.05 17.20
C THR A 162 0.49 5.87 16.19
N LEU A 163 0.32 6.46 15.01
CA LEU A 163 1.36 6.60 14.00
C LEU A 163 2.03 7.96 14.15
N GLU A 164 3.32 7.96 14.48
CA GLU A 164 4.13 9.16 14.59
C GLU A 164 5.01 9.31 13.35
N PHE A 165 4.88 10.44 12.67
CA PHE A 165 5.71 10.80 11.52
C PHE A 165 6.07 12.28 11.58
N LYS A 166 7.32 12.59 11.28
CA LYS A 166 7.80 13.97 11.06
C LYS A 166 8.23 14.07 9.60
N ALA A 167 7.57 14.96 8.87
CA ALA A 167 7.91 15.28 7.48
C ALA A 167 9.23 16.02 7.40
#